data_ad0f300e91688ed6f4e73d6ddc66dd01
#
_entry.id   ad0f300e91688ed6f4e73d6ddc66dd01
#
_cell.length_a   1.000
_cell.length_b   1.000
_cell.length_c   1.000
_cell.angle_alpha   90.00
_cell.angle_beta   90.00
_cell.angle_gamma   90.00
#
_symmetry.space_group_name_H-M   'P 1'
#
loop_
_entity.id
_entity.type
_entity.pdbx_description
1 polymer ?
#
loop_
_entity_poly.entity_id
_entity_poly.type
_entity_poly.pdbx_seq_one_letter_code
_entity_poly.pdbx_strand_id
1 'polypeptide(L)'
;RAAAEAAAREEAAARAAREAQQRTAEAERRLYESLLDLDRLIANVTGIQETERGLAVVVGQGLFATGQSSLSPRARDEVGRIAAVLQQFPEHRISVEGHTDAVGSEVANQRLSEQRAASVRAALIAEGVDPARVDAVGYGESRPVVGNATPAERAQNRRVEIVILGARRPAGR
;
A
#
# COMPACT_ATOMS: atom_id res chain seq x y z
N ARG A 1 8.83 45.40 25.99
CA ARG A 1 9.12 45.07 24.57
C ARG A 1 9.46 43.60 24.43
N ALA A 2 10.47 43.08 25.18
CA ALA A 2 10.86 41.65 25.06
C ALA A 2 9.74 40.63 25.30
N ALA A 3 8.83 40.88 26.27
CA ALA A 3 7.69 40.01 26.53
C ALA A 3 6.66 40.03 25.40
N ALA A 4 6.43 41.16 24.76
CA ALA A 4 5.51 41.27 23.61
C ALA A 4 6.08 40.57 22.37
N GLU A 5 7.41 40.69 22.16
CA GLU A 5 8.07 39.97 21.08
C GLU A 5 8.09 38.44 21.29
N ALA A 6 8.26 37.98 22.52
CA ALA A 6 8.16 36.58 22.89
C ALA A 6 6.75 36.01 22.63
N ALA A 7 5.72 36.73 23.08
CA ALA A 7 4.32 36.35 22.83
C ALA A 7 3.97 36.30 21.33
N ALA A 8 4.44 37.28 20.55
CA ALA A 8 4.23 37.29 19.11
C ALA A 8 4.92 36.10 18.39
N ARG A 9 6.12 35.73 18.85
CA ARG A 9 6.83 34.53 18.31
C ARG A 9 6.10 33.24 18.65
N GLU A 10 5.58 33.13 19.87
CA GLU A 10 4.82 31.98 20.32
C GLU A 10 3.52 31.82 19.50
N GLU A 11 2.80 32.93 19.30
CA GLU A 11 1.59 32.95 18.49
C GLU A 11 1.88 32.59 17.02
N ALA A 12 2.94 33.12 16.44
CA ALA A 12 3.36 32.77 15.08
C ALA A 12 3.76 31.29 14.96
N ALA A 13 4.45 30.74 15.95
CA ALA A 13 4.80 29.33 15.99
C ALA A 13 3.56 28.42 16.11
N ALA A 14 2.61 28.79 16.98
CA ALA A 14 1.37 28.08 17.14
C ALA A 14 0.50 28.10 15.87
N ARG A 15 0.46 29.23 15.16
CA ARG A 15 -0.21 29.36 13.87
C ARG A 15 0.45 28.48 12.81
N ALA A 16 1.77 28.52 12.68
CA ALA A 16 2.51 27.70 11.73
C ALA A 16 2.30 26.20 12.00
N ALA A 17 2.27 25.78 13.27
CA ALA A 17 2.01 24.40 13.65
C ALA A 17 0.57 23.96 13.24
N ARG A 18 -0.43 24.80 13.45
CA ARG A 18 -1.81 24.51 13.02
C ARG A 18 -1.93 24.41 11.50
N GLU A 19 -1.30 25.31 10.76
CA GLU A 19 -1.28 25.27 9.30
C GLU A 19 -0.58 24.00 8.77
N ALA A 20 0.52 23.57 9.40
CA ALA A 20 1.20 22.33 9.06
C ALA A 20 0.32 21.11 9.33
N GLN A 21 -0.37 21.05 10.47
CA GLN A 21 -1.31 19.96 10.78
C GLN A 21 -2.47 19.90 9.78
N GLN A 22 -3.03 21.05 9.39
CA GLN A 22 -4.10 21.10 8.39
C GLN A 22 -3.63 20.59 7.04
N ARG A 23 -2.45 20.97 6.56
CA ARG A 23 -1.86 20.48 5.29
C ARG A 23 -1.65 18.97 5.32
N THR A 24 -1.16 18.44 6.43
CA THR A 24 -0.98 16.99 6.60
C THR A 24 -2.31 16.26 6.53
N ALA A 25 -3.33 16.72 7.26
CA ALA A 25 -4.66 16.12 7.27
C ALA A 25 -5.34 16.17 5.89
N GLU A 26 -5.15 17.27 5.13
CA GLU A 26 -5.66 17.39 3.77
C GLU A 26 -4.95 16.45 2.80
N ALA A 27 -3.63 16.26 2.95
CA ALA A 27 -2.86 15.33 2.13
C ALA A 27 -3.28 13.88 2.39
N GLU A 28 -3.44 13.49 3.65
CA GLU A 28 -3.93 12.16 4.05
C GLU A 28 -5.34 11.88 3.49
N ARG A 29 -6.23 12.88 3.55
CA ARG A 29 -7.57 12.76 3.00
C ARG A 29 -7.54 12.54 1.48
N ARG A 30 -6.73 13.32 0.75
CA ARG A 30 -6.59 13.17 -0.71
C ARG A 30 -6.01 11.80 -1.08
N LEU A 31 -5.02 11.32 -0.34
CA LEU A 31 -4.47 9.97 -0.54
C LEU A 31 -5.56 8.92 -0.37
N TYR A 32 -6.29 8.97 0.73
CA TYR A 32 -7.33 7.98 1.00
C TYR A 32 -8.45 8.00 -0.06
N GLU A 33 -8.92 9.18 -0.47
CA GLU A 33 -9.91 9.34 -1.53
C GLU A 33 -9.39 8.75 -2.86
N SER A 34 -8.13 9.01 -3.23
CA SER A 34 -7.52 8.44 -4.43
C SER A 34 -7.39 6.91 -4.36
N LEU A 35 -7.11 6.35 -3.19
CA LEU A 35 -7.07 4.89 -3.00
C LEU A 35 -8.47 4.26 -3.10
N LEU A 36 -9.50 4.92 -2.59
CA LEU A 36 -10.89 4.45 -2.76
C LEU A 36 -11.33 4.46 -4.23
N ASP A 37 -10.85 5.43 -5.01
CA ASP A 37 -11.12 5.44 -6.45
C ASP A 37 -10.41 4.28 -7.17
N LEU A 38 -9.20 3.89 -6.75
CA LEU A 38 -8.54 2.69 -7.25
C LEU A 38 -9.35 1.43 -6.96
N ASP A 39 -9.90 1.28 -5.76
CA ASP A 39 -10.75 0.15 -5.37
C ASP A 39 -11.97 -0.01 -6.29
N ARG A 40 -12.51 1.11 -6.79
CA ARG A 40 -13.64 1.12 -7.73
C ARG A 40 -13.25 0.86 -9.19
N LEU A 41 -12.03 1.25 -9.58
CA LEU A 41 -11.60 1.27 -10.98
C LEU A 41 -10.77 0.06 -11.39
N ILE A 42 -10.18 -0.64 -10.43
CA ILE A 42 -9.25 -1.75 -10.68
C ILE A 42 -9.86 -3.05 -10.16
N ALA A 43 -10.17 -3.96 -11.06
CA ALA A 43 -10.85 -5.21 -10.74
C ALA A 43 -10.07 -6.13 -9.77
N ASN A 44 -8.74 -6.07 -9.78
CA ASN A 44 -7.90 -6.88 -8.90
C ASN A 44 -7.63 -6.23 -7.54
N VAL A 45 -7.94 -4.95 -7.34
CA VAL A 45 -7.96 -4.35 -6.01
C VAL A 45 -9.20 -4.84 -5.28
N THR A 46 -9.00 -5.52 -4.16
CA THR A 46 -10.08 -6.15 -3.38
C THR A 46 -10.39 -5.39 -2.09
N GLY A 47 -9.74 -4.28 -1.87
CA GLY A 47 -10.03 -3.36 -0.76
C GLY A 47 -8.84 -2.54 -0.31
N ILE A 48 -9.18 -1.51 0.45
CA ILE A 48 -8.22 -0.67 1.18
C ILE A 48 -8.39 -0.94 2.67
N GLN A 49 -7.34 -1.42 3.30
CA GLN A 49 -7.35 -1.80 4.72
C GLN A 49 -6.42 -0.89 5.52
N GLU A 50 -6.88 -0.48 6.69
CA GLU A 50 -6.01 0.18 7.65
C GLU A 50 -5.32 -0.86 8.53
N THR A 51 -4.02 -0.75 8.63
CA THR A 51 -3.15 -1.61 9.46
C THR A 51 -2.42 -0.76 10.50
N GLU A 52 -1.78 -1.40 11.47
CA GLU A 52 -0.92 -0.68 12.42
C GLU A 52 0.22 0.08 11.73
N ARG A 53 0.66 -0.37 10.56
CA ARG A 53 1.79 0.19 9.81
C ARG A 53 1.39 1.28 8.81
N GLY A 54 0.15 1.27 8.34
CA GLY A 54 -0.32 2.21 7.32
C GLY A 54 -1.57 1.73 6.62
N LEU A 55 -1.86 2.32 5.46
CA LEU A 55 -2.93 1.89 4.57
C LEU A 55 -2.43 0.83 3.59
N ALA A 56 -3.09 -0.29 3.50
CA ALA A 56 -2.79 -1.37 2.57
C ALA A 56 -3.79 -1.41 1.42
N VAL A 57 -3.29 -1.33 0.19
CA VAL A 57 -4.04 -1.67 -1.02
C VAL A 57 -3.92 -3.17 -1.21
N VAL A 58 -5.02 -3.88 -1.05
CA VAL A 58 -5.05 -5.35 -1.21
C VAL A 58 -5.36 -5.69 -2.65
N VAL A 59 -4.43 -6.40 -3.29
CA VAL A 59 -4.56 -6.84 -4.67
C VAL A 59 -4.65 -8.36 -4.72
N GLY A 60 -5.71 -8.86 -5.31
CA GLY A 60 -5.97 -10.28 -5.40
C GLY A 60 -5.04 -11.02 -6.38
N GLN A 61 -5.20 -12.33 -6.42
CA GLN A 61 -4.37 -13.21 -7.25
C GLN A 61 -4.44 -12.96 -8.76
N GLY A 62 -5.42 -12.20 -9.25
CA GLY A 62 -5.63 -11.93 -10.68
C GLY A 62 -4.48 -11.23 -11.40
N LEU A 63 -3.47 -10.74 -10.66
CA LEU A 63 -2.25 -10.19 -11.24
C LEU A 63 -1.37 -11.25 -11.92
N PHE A 64 -1.45 -12.51 -11.49
CA PHE A 64 -0.57 -13.58 -11.90
C PHE A 64 -1.36 -14.79 -12.39
N ALA A 65 -0.80 -15.50 -13.38
CA ALA A 65 -1.29 -16.85 -13.68
C ALA A 65 -0.96 -17.82 -12.52
N THR A 66 -1.68 -18.94 -12.45
CA THR A 66 -1.49 -19.95 -11.40
C THR A 66 -0.03 -20.40 -11.33
N GLY A 67 0.57 -20.33 -10.14
CA GLY A 67 1.96 -20.72 -9.91
C GLY A 67 3.01 -19.76 -10.52
N GLN A 68 2.59 -18.68 -11.16
CA GLN A 68 3.48 -17.72 -11.81
C GLN A 68 3.72 -16.49 -10.95
N SER A 69 4.83 -15.81 -11.22
CA SER A 69 5.19 -14.53 -10.59
C SER A 69 5.35 -13.39 -11.59
N SER A 70 5.17 -13.64 -12.88
CA SER A 70 5.18 -12.60 -13.92
C SER A 70 3.80 -11.96 -14.05
N LEU A 71 3.79 -10.63 -14.17
CA LEU A 71 2.57 -9.86 -14.37
C LEU A 71 2.08 -9.96 -15.82
N SER A 72 0.79 -10.17 -16.02
CA SER A 72 0.16 -10.03 -17.34
C SER A 72 0.22 -8.55 -17.80
N PRO A 73 0.06 -8.27 -19.11
CA PRO A 73 -0.03 -6.88 -19.59
C PRO A 73 -1.11 -6.07 -18.86
N ARG A 74 -2.29 -6.63 -18.68
CA ARG A 74 -3.38 -6.01 -17.94
C ARG A 74 -3.01 -5.73 -16.48
N ALA A 75 -2.35 -6.67 -15.82
CA ALA A 75 -1.90 -6.48 -14.44
C ALA A 75 -0.86 -5.36 -14.33
N ARG A 76 0.01 -5.19 -15.32
CA ARG A 76 0.95 -4.07 -15.37
C ARG A 76 0.23 -2.73 -15.48
N ASP A 77 -0.80 -2.63 -16.33
CA ASP A 77 -1.61 -1.42 -16.45
C ASP A 77 -2.31 -1.08 -15.12
N GLU A 78 -2.80 -2.08 -14.40
CA GLU A 78 -3.42 -1.91 -13.09
C GLU A 78 -2.40 -1.44 -12.04
N VAL A 79 -1.21 -2.03 -12.00
CA VAL A 79 -0.11 -1.58 -11.13
C VAL A 79 0.34 -0.16 -11.51
N GLY A 80 0.34 0.19 -12.79
CA GLY A 80 0.63 1.53 -13.28
C GLY A 80 -0.33 2.58 -12.74
N ARG A 81 -1.62 2.27 -12.62
CA ARG A 81 -2.62 3.17 -12.01
C ARG A 81 -2.35 3.36 -10.51
N ILE A 82 -1.98 2.31 -9.82
CA ILE A 82 -1.57 2.39 -8.40
C ILE A 82 -0.31 3.26 -8.29
N ALA A 83 0.69 3.06 -9.15
CA ALA A 83 1.91 3.85 -9.19
C ALA A 83 1.62 5.34 -9.38
N ALA A 84 0.69 5.70 -10.27
CA ALA A 84 0.29 7.08 -10.52
C ALA A 84 -0.25 7.77 -9.26
N VAL A 85 -1.02 7.06 -8.44
CA VAL A 85 -1.47 7.58 -7.13
C VAL A 85 -0.30 7.73 -6.18
N LEU A 86 0.56 6.71 -6.05
CA LEU A 86 1.70 6.73 -5.12
C LEU A 86 2.71 7.85 -5.43
N GLN A 87 2.85 8.24 -6.70
CA GLN A 87 3.71 9.35 -7.12
C GLN A 87 3.21 10.72 -6.65
N GLN A 88 1.91 10.87 -6.44
CA GLN A 88 1.33 12.12 -5.92
C GLN A 88 1.60 12.32 -4.42
N PHE A 89 2.04 11.28 -3.72
CA PHE A 89 2.31 11.28 -2.28
C PHE A 89 3.72 10.75 -1.99
N PRO A 90 4.76 11.49 -2.41
CA PRO A 90 6.16 11.04 -2.37
C PRO A 90 6.75 10.88 -0.97
N GLU A 91 6.10 11.40 0.06
CA GLU A 91 6.55 11.37 1.45
C GLU A 91 6.44 9.99 2.11
N HIS A 92 5.62 9.08 1.56
CA HIS A 92 5.41 7.76 2.13
C HIS A 92 6.37 6.72 1.56
N ARG A 93 6.90 5.88 2.43
CA ARG A 93 7.55 4.63 2.04
C ARG A 93 6.49 3.57 1.77
N ILE A 94 6.84 2.58 0.95
CA ILE A 94 5.93 1.55 0.47
C ILE A 94 6.56 0.19 0.75
N SER A 95 5.78 -0.73 1.32
CA SER A 95 6.14 -2.15 1.45
C SER A 95 5.20 -2.97 0.57
N VAL A 96 5.77 -3.69 -0.39
CA VAL A 96 5.04 -4.66 -1.22
C VAL A 96 5.17 -6.03 -0.57
N GLU A 97 4.07 -6.62 -0.17
CA GLU A 97 4.02 -7.84 0.64
C GLU A 97 3.28 -8.95 -0.09
N GLY A 98 3.99 -10.03 -0.41
CA GLY A 98 3.42 -11.20 -1.07
C GLY A 98 2.94 -12.26 -0.09
N HIS A 99 1.78 -12.87 -0.37
CA HIS A 99 1.17 -13.91 0.43
C HIS A 99 0.66 -15.05 -0.43
N THR A 100 0.68 -16.28 0.11
CA THR A 100 0.12 -17.47 -0.51
C THR A 100 -0.96 -18.10 0.36
N ASP A 101 -1.69 -19.06 -0.19
CA ASP A 101 -2.43 -20.03 0.60
C ASP A 101 -1.48 -21.10 1.17
N ALA A 102 -2.04 -22.07 1.91
CA ALA A 102 -1.28 -23.14 2.54
C ALA A 102 -1.12 -24.39 1.64
N VAL A 103 -1.39 -24.31 0.34
CA VAL A 103 -1.20 -25.43 -0.59
C VAL A 103 0.25 -25.46 -1.08
N GLY A 104 0.87 -26.62 -1.00
CA GLY A 104 2.26 -26.83 -1.36
C GLY A 104 3.22 -26.79 -0.16
N SER A 105 4.51 -26.75 -0.42
CA SER A 105 5.50 -26.66 0.64
C SER A 105 5.69 -25.21 1.10
N GLU A 106 5.98 -25.05 2.39
CA GLU A 106 6.29 -23.74 2.98
C GLU A 106 7.44 -23.04 2.24
N VAL A 107 8.49 -23.77 1.87
CA VAL A 107 9.64 -23.24 1.15
C VAL A 107 9.23 -22.72 -0.24
N ALA A 108 8.41 -23.48 -0.97
CA ALA A 108 7.93 -23.07 -2.30
C ALA A 108 7.01 -21.84 -2.19
N ASN A 109 6.14 -21.80 -1.19
CA ASN A 109 5.23 -20.68 -0.93
C ASN A 109 6.00 -19.42 -0.52
N GLN A 110 7.02 -19.56 0.31
CA GLN A 110 7.90 -18.44 0.67
C GLN A 110 8.57 -17.86 -0.58
N ARG A 111 9.18 -18.70 -1.40
CA ARG A 111 9.83 -18.25 -2.64
C ARG A 111 8.86 -17.59 -3.63
N LEU A 112 7.69 -18.19 -3.83
CA LEU A 112 6.68 -17.64 -4.75
C LEU A 112 6.18 -16.26 -4.28
N SER A 113 5.94 -16.09 -2.99
CA SER A 113 5.51 -14.82 -2.42
C SER A 113 6.56 -13.72 -2.57
N GLU A 114 7.84 -14.05 -2.37
CA GLU A 114 8.98 -13.13 -2.60
C GLU A 114 9.07 -12.71 -4.06
N GLN A 115 8.98 -13.65 -4.99
CA GLN A 115 9.02 -13.36 -6.42
C GLN A 115 7.84 -12.49 -6.87
N ARG A 116 6.64 -12.72 -6.36
CA ARG A 116 5.46 -11.91 -6.66
C ARG A 116 5.59 -10.49 -6.13
N ALA A 117 6.04 -10.33 -4.89
CA ALA A 117 6.30 -9.02 -4.32
C ALA A 117 7.37 -8.26 -5.13
N ALA A 118 8.45 -8.93 -5.52
CA ALA A 118 9.51 -8.34 -6.34
C ALA A 118 9.00 -7.91 -7.73
N SER A 119 8.11 -8.68 -8.35
CA SER A 119 7.53 -8.35 -9.66
C SER A 119 6.64 -7.09 -9.58
N VAL A 120 5.83 -6.96 -8.55
CA VAL A 120 5.01 -5.76 -8.33
C VAL A 120 5.89 -4.55 -8.02
N ARG A 121 6.91 -4.72 -7.17
CA ARG A 121 7.90 -3.67 -6.91
C ARG A 121 8.57 -3.18 -8.19
N ALA A 122 9.04 -4.10 -9.03
CA ALA A 122 9.67 -3.75 -10.30
C ALA A 122 8.72 -2.98 -11.24
N ALA A 123 7.46 -3.37 -11.28
CA ALA A 123 6.43 -2.66 -12.07
C ALA A 123 6.16 -1.24 -11.53
N LEU A 124 6.06 -1.06 -10.21
CA LEU A 124 5.90 0.27 -9.61
C LEU A 124 7.08 1.19 -9.96
N ILE A 125 8.30 0.67 -9.90
CA ILE A 125 9.52 1.42 -10.25
C ILE A 125 9.54 1.76 -11.74
N ALA A 126 9.18 0.81 -12.61
CA ALA A 126 9.10 1.04 -14.05
C ALA A 126 8.10 2.15 -14.42
N GLU A 127 7.05 2.32 -13.63
CA GLU A 127 6.04 3.37 -13.77
C GLU A 127 6.43 4.70 -13.07
N GLY A 128 7.64 4.80 -12.53
CA GLY A 128 8.21 6.05 -12.01
C GLY A 128 8.21 6.23 -10.51
N VAL A 129 7.80 5.23 -9.72
CA VAL A 129 7.95 5.28 -8.26
C VAL A 129 9.43 5.16 -7.91
N ASP A 130 9.92 6.04 -7.02
CA ASP A 130 11.32 6.05 -6.58
C ASP A 130 11.69 4.69 -5.93
N PRO A 131 12.73 3.98 -6.45
CA PRO A 131 13.19 2.72 -5.89
C PRO A 131 13.55 2.78 -4.41
N ALA A 132 14.04 3.92 -3.92
CA ALA A 132 14.40 4.13 -2.52
C ALA A 132 13.19 4.11 -1.58
N ARG A 133 11.99 4.29 -2.11
CA ARG A 133 10.73 4.28 -1.34
C ARG A 133 10.09 2.91 -1.24
N VAL A 134 10.46 1.94 -2.08
CA VAL A 134 9.72 0.69 -2.25
C VAL A 134 10.56 -0.49 -1.82
N ASP A 135 10.12 -1.20 -0.80
CA ASP A 135 10.63 -2.50 -0.39
C ASP A 135 9.68 -3.62 -0.83
N ALA A 136 10.21 -4.83 -1.00
CA ALA A 136 9.42 -6.02 -1.30
C ALA A 136 9.76 -7.15 -0.33
N VAL A 137 8.73 -7.82 0.17
CA VAL A 137 8.85 -8.90 1.15
C VAL A 137 7.85 -10.01 0.82
N GLY A 138 8.25 -11.26 0.95
CA GLY A 138 7.37 -12.43 0.89
C GLY A 138 7.14 -13.01 2.27
N TYR A 139 5.91 -13.31 2.59
CA TYR A 139 5.52 -13.97 3.84
C TYR A 139 5.05 -15.42 3.63
N GLY A 140 5.03 -15.90 2.38
CA GLY A 140 4.49 -17.22 2.09
C GLY A 140 3.09 -17.39 2.64
N GLU A 141 2.85 -18.52 3.32
CA GLU A 141 1.57 -18.87 3.95
C GLU A 141 1.47 -18.42 5.43
N SER A 142 2.50 -17.76 5.97
CA SER A 142 2.61 -17.47 7.40
C SER A 142 1.65 -16.41 7.94
N ARG A 143 1.02 -15.63 7.07
CA ARG A 143 0.10 -14.53 7.44
C ARG A 143 -1.26 -14.64 6.72
N PRO A 144 -2.05 -15.68 7.01
CA PRO A 144 -3.37 -15.82 6.42
C PRO A 144 -4.33 -14.77 6.97
N VAL A 145 -5.25 -14.27 6.12
CA VAL A 145 -6.34 -13.36 6.55
C VAL A 145 -7.61 -14.11 6.87
N VAL A 146 -7.74 -15.32 6.34
CA VAL A 146 -8.85 -16.26 6.61
C VAL A 146 -8.28 -17.68 6.70
N GLY A 147 -9.13 -18.68 6.97
CA GLY A 147 -8.73 -20.08 6.91
C GLY A 147 -8.26 -20.51 5.51
N ASN A 148 -7.78 -21.74 5.41
CA ASN A 148 -7.33 -22.35 4.14
C ASN A 148 -8.17 -23.60 3.75
N ALA A 149 -9.31 -23.80 4.41
CA ALA A 149 -10.12 -25.00 4.23
C ALA A 149 -10.85 -25.03 2.86
N THR A 150 -11.40 -23.89 2.45
CA THR A 150 -12.17 -23.78 1.21
C THR A 150 -11.39 -23.10 0.09
N PRO A 151 -11.73 -23.37 -1.20
CA PRO A 151 -11.14 -22.64 -2.33
C PRO A 151 -11.33 -21.13 -2.23
N ALA A 152 -12.48 -20.67 -1.71
CA ALA A 152 -12.76 -19.24 -1.54
C ALA A 152 -11.86 -18.59 -0.48
N GLU A 153 -11.62 -19.26 0.65
CA GLU A 153 -10.68 -18.81 1.67
C GLU A 153 -9.25 -18.76 1.13
N ARG A 154 -8.80 -19.81 0.45
CA ARG A 154 -7.49 -19.84 -0.17
C ARG A 154 -7.29 -18.71 -1.18
N ALA A 155 -8.33 -18.40 -1.96
CA ALA A 155 -8.28 -17.30 -2.92
C ALA A 155 -8.04 -15.94 -2.24
N GLN A 156 -8.59 -15.70 -1.05
CA GLN A 156 -8.34 -14.48 -0.28
C GLN A 156 -6.93 -14.42 0.30
N ASN A 157 -6.35 -15.57 0.65
CA ASN A 157 -4.97 -15.63 1.15
C ASN A 157 -3.93 -15.40 0.05
N ARG A 158 -4.22 -15.77 -1.21
CA ARG A 158 -3.37 -15.50 -2.38
C ARG A 158 -3.50 -14.04 -2.81
N ARG A 159 -2.71 -13.17 -2.22
CA ARG A 159 -2.77 -11.72 -2.44
C ARG A 159 -1.40 -11.07 -2.39
N VAL A 160 -1.33 -9.85 -2.89
CA VAL A 160 -0.25 -8.91 -2.64
C VAL A 160 -0.84 -7.69 -1.94
N GLU A 161 -0.19 -7.25 -0.89
CA GLU A 161 -0.55 -6.01 -0.19
C GLU A 161 0.50 -4.94 -0.52
N ILE A 162 0.04 -3.77 -0.97
CA ILE A 162 0.87 -2.60 -1.16
C ILE A 162 0.61 -1.67 0.02
N VAL A 163 1.50 -1.72 1.01
CA VAL A 163 1.35 -1.00 2.27
C VAL A 163 2.02 0.37 2.17
N ILE A 164 1.22 1.43 2.30
CA ILE A 164 1.68 2.82 2.32
C ILE A 164 1.96 3.16 3.78
N LEU A 165 3.25 3.12 4.15
CA LEU A 165 3.68 3.23 5.52
C LEU A 165 3.41 4.61 6.10
N GLY A 166 2.84 4.64 7.30
CA GLY A 166 2.47 5.86 8.01
C GLY A 166 1.19 6.54 7.53
N ALA A 167 0.63 6.15 6.38
CA ALA A 167 -0.65 6.65 5.92
C ALA A 167 -1.79 6.15 6.81
N ARG A 168 -2.78 7.00 7.06
CA ARG A 168 -3.92 6.71 7.92
C ARG A 168 -5.24 7.04 7.23
N ARG A 169 -6.29 6.37 7.66
CA ARG A 169 -7.64 6.77 7.30
C ARG A 169 -7.93 8.11 7.97
N PRO A 170 -8.44 9.11 7.25
CA PRO A 170 -8.78 10.38 7.86
C PRO A 170 -9.85 10.18 8.95
N ALA A 171 -9.67 10.87 10.08
CA ALA A 171 -10.59 10.80 11.20
C ALA A 171 -11.95 11.40 10.80
N GLY A 172 -12.98 10.60 10.90
CA GLY A 172 -14.39 11.03 10.98
C GLY A 172 -15.09 11.41 9.68
N ARG A 173 -15.96 10.55 9.22
CA ARG A 173 -17.37 10.84 8.88
C ARG A 173 -18.26 9.80 9.51
#